data_f260aaf903de22d26d78d319f9150bfc
#
_entry.id   f260aaf903de22d26d78d319f9150bfc
#
_cell.length_a   1.000
_cell.length_b   1.000
_cell.length_c   1.000
_cell.angle_alpha   90.00
_cell.angle_beta   90.00
_cell.angle_gamma   90.00
#
_symmetry.space_group_name_H-M   'P 1'
#
loop_
_entity.id
_entity.type
_entity.pdbx_description
1 polymer ?
#
loop_
_entity_poly.entity_id
_entity_poly.type
_entity_poly.pdbx_seq_one_letter_code
_entity_poly.pdbx_strand_id
1 'polypeptide(L)'
;MVDVWGLSPAEVRGDTHYLRGTGTFPYLVAFEPSDEEFVRSTTFVCTDEELAAIRARVSAKGWAARPVTSTDPGEGHGIIVELPEGTILRFLAGTSEVEAIEGFSKASKRVSPVKLTHVVFNSADAELLGHAVEDVLDFRVSDRTRGMVFVRCNDSHHSTAFARAGFASLNHVAFEMDDLDAVMRGIGWMRDNGFAPAWGPGRHGPGDNVYAYYIAPFGPVIEYSTAVEKVPADYRTGEPDDWTWPENRIDQWGISDK
;
A
#
# COMPACT_ATOMS: atom_id res chain seq x y z
N MET A 1 7.08 -4.45 14.62
CA MET A 1 6.29 -3.30 14.08
C MET A 1 6.23 -2.13 15.07
N VAL A 2 5.93 -2.34 16.35
CA VAL A 2 5.75 -1.25 17.32
C VAL A 2 7.08 -0.59 17.69
N ASP A 3 8.05 -1.33 18.19
CA ASP A 3 9.26 -0.75 18.78
C ASP A 3 10.22 -0.12 17.75
N VAL A 4 10.25 -0.65 16.55
CA VAL A 4 11.23 -0.24 15.51
C VAL A 4 10.56 0.48 14.34
N TRP A 5 9.49 -0.07 13.78
CA TRP A 5 8.82 0.45 12.57
C TRP A 5 7.92 1.67 12.80
N GLY A 6 7.71 2.06 14.04
CA GLY A 6 7.03 3.29 14.39
C GLY A 6 5.50 3.22 14.45
N LEU A 7 4.90 2.06 14.19
CA LEU A 7 3.46 1.89 14.38
C LEU A 7 3.10 1.85 15.86
N SER A 8 1.89 2.27 16.21
CA SER A 8 1.36 2.23 17.57
C SER A 8 0.30 1.14 17.70
N PRO A 9 0.23 0.43 18.83
CA PRO A 9 -0.90 -0.43 19.12
C PRO A 9 -2.22 0.36 19.06
N ALA A 10 -3.19 -0.16 18.32
CA ALA A 10 -4.53 0.41 18.24
C ALA A 10 -5.48 -0.36 19.17
N GLU A 11 -5.69 -1.63 18.89
CA GLU A 11 -6.64 -2.48 19.60
C GLU A 11 -6.24 -3.96 19.47
N VAL A 12 -6.79 -4.80 20.36
CA VAL A 12 -6.74 -6.26 20.22
C VAL A 12 -8.18 -6.78 20.29
N ARG A 13 -8.60 -7.53 19.28
CA ARG A 13 -9.91 -8.20 19.24
C ARG A 13 -9.73 -9.70 19.02
N GLY A 14 -10.07 -10.47 20.05
CA GLY A 14 -9.70 -11.89 20.06
C GLY A 14 -8.18 -12.04 19.99
N ASP A 15 -7.69 -12.78 19.01
CA ASP A 15 -6.27 -12.99 18.78
C ASP A 15 -5.67 -12.03 17.73
N THR A 16 -6.48 -11.10 17.18
CA THR A 16 -6.03 -10.14 16.17
C THR A 16 -5.49 -8.88 16.82
N HIS A 17 -4.26 -8.51 16.48
CA HIS A 17 -3.58 -7.30 16.90
C HIS A 17 -3.63 -6.25 15.80
N TYR A 18 -4.25 -5.10 16.09
CA TYR A 18 -4.36 -3.97 15.18
C TYR A 18 -3.33 -2.91 15.53
N LEU A 19 -2.62 -2.42 14.51
CA LEU A 19 -1.61 -1.37 14.64
C LEU A 19 -2.00 -0.19 13.75
N ARG A 20 -1.81 1.03 14.26
CA ARG A 20 -2.12 2.28 13.57
C ARG A 20 -0.88 3.14 13.34
N GLY A 21 -1.01 4.07 12.38
CA GLY A 21 -0.13 5.21 12.21
C GLY A 21 -0.58 6.42 13.01
N THR A 22 -0.07 7.58 12.65
CA THR A 22 -0.41 8.87 13.27
C THR A 22 -1.65 9.53 12.67
N GLY A 23 -2.05 9.12 11.47
CA GLY A 23 -3.23 9.63 10.79
C GLY A 23 -4.56 9.18 11.39
N THR A 24 -5.65 9.44 10.69
CA THR A 24 -7.02 9.22 11.16
C THR A 24 -7.54 7.80 10.97
N PHE A 25 -6.81 6.93 10.27
CA PHE A 25 -7.21 5.54 10.13
C PHE A 25 -7.13 4.80 11.46
N PRO A 26 -8.20 4.07 11.87
CA PRO A 26 -8.24 3.35 13.14
C PRO A 26 -7.18 2.25 13.21
N TYR A 27 -6.78 1.67 12.09
CA TYR A 27 -5.63 0.78 11.96
C TYR A 27 -5.07 0.81 10.54
N LEU A 28 -3.83 0.40 10.38
CA LEU A 28 -3.16 0.26 9.08
C LEU A 28 -2.88 -1.21 8.75
N VAL A 29 -2.49 -1.98 9.76
CA VAL A 29 -2.23 -3.42 9.63
C VAL A 29 -2.85 -4.18 10.78
N ALA A 30 -3.30 -5.39 10.50
CA ALA A 30 -3.81 -6.35 11.45
C ALA A 30 -2.98 -7.64 11.35
N PHE A 31 -2.58 -8.17 12.49
CA PHE A 31 -1.89 -9.44 12.58
C PHE A 31 -2.73 -10.43 13.37
N GLU A 32 -2.89 -11.62 12.83
CA GLU A 32 -3.56 -12.71 13.52
C GLU A 32 -2.69 -13.98 13.43
N PRO A 33 -2.76 -14.86 14.44
CA PRO A 33 -2.07 -16.14 14.39
C PRO A 33 -2.54 -16.98 13.20
N SER A 34 -1.59 -17.61 12.51
CA SER A 34 -1.84 -18.55 11.43
C SER A 34 -0.69 -19.53 11.34
N ASP A 35 -0.96 -20.75 10.86
CA ASP A 35 0.07 -21.75 10.57
C ASP A 35 0.86 -21.42 9.29
N GLU A 36 0.30 -20.56 8.44
CA GLU A 36 0.92 -20.12 7.17
C GLU A 36 0.94 -18.59 7.09
N GLU A 37 1.96 -18.07 6.43
CA GLU A 37 2.08 -16.63 6.14
C GLU A 37 1.30 -16.29 4.87
N PHE A 38 0.29 -15.43 4.98
CA PHE A 38 -0.47 -14.92 3.84
C PHE A 38 -1.10 -13.57 4.13
N VAL A 39 -1.47 -12.84 3.09
CA VAL A 39 -2.28 -11.61 3.20
C VAL A 39 -3.75 -12.01 3.12
N ARG A 40 -4.47 -11.87 4.23
CA ARG A 40 -5.90 -12.17 4.26
C ARG A 40 -6.68 -11.27 3.32
N SER A 41 -6.44 -9.97 3.34
CA SER A 41 -7.08 -8.99 2.45
C SER A 41 -6.39 -7.63 2.51
N THR A 42 -6.59 -6.84 1.46
CA THR A 42 -6.33 -5.40 1.47
C THR A 42 -7.65 -4.65 1.47
N THR A 43 -7.80 -3.66 2.37
CA THR A 43 -9.05 -2.91 2.53
C THR A 43 -8.91 -1.52 1.93
N PHE A 44 -9.88 -1.15 1.09
CA PHE A 44 -10.11 0.20 0.58
C PHE A 44 -11.33 0.78 1.27
N VAL A 45 -11.18 1.97 1.83
CA VAL A 45 -12.29 2.72 2.42
C VAL A 45 -12.90 3.60 1.33
N CYS A 46 -14.22 3.60 1.25
CA CYS A 46 -14.98 4.33 0.24
C CYS A 46 -16.25 4.94 0.85
N THR A 47 -16.92 5.79 0.11
CA THR A 47 -18.25 6.28 0.44
C THR A 47 -19.32 5.23 0.14
N ASP A 48 -20.54 5.40 0.67
CA ASP A 48 -21.69 4.55 0.32
C ASP A 48 -22.02 4.60 -1.17
N GLU A 49 -21.85 5.77 -1.80
CA GLU A 49 -22.09 5.96 -3.23
C GLU A 49 -21.06 5.19 -4.07
N GLU A 50 -19.79 5.31 -3.74
CA GLU A 50 -18.71 4.54 -4.39
C GLU A 50 -18.90 3.03 -4.20
N LEU A 51 -19.24 2.60 -2.99
CA LEU A 51 -19.55 1.19 -2.72
C LEU A 51 -20.70 0.66 -3.57
N ALA A 52 -21.76 1.46 -3.72
CA ALA A 52 -22.90 1.10 -4.57
C ALA A 52 -22.50 0.99 -6.04
N ALA A 53 -21.65 1.90 -6.53
CA ALA A 53 -21.13 1.87 -7.89
C ALA A 53 -20.25 0.64 -8.12
N ILE A 54 -19.34 0.32 -7.20
CA ILE A 54 -18.49 -0.88 -7.27
C ILE A 54 -19.36 -2.14 -7.29
N ARG A 55 -20.36 -2.24 -6.41
CA ARG A 55 -21.29 -3.40 -6.39
C ARG A 55 -22.00 -3.58 -7.73
N ALA A 56 -22.48 -2.50 -8.32
CA ALA A 56 -23.15 -2.53 -9.62
C ALA A 56 -22.24 -3.03 -10.73
N ARG A 57 -20.98 -2.57 -10.78
CA ARG A 57 -19.97 -3.01 -11.76
C ARG A 57 -19.60 -4.48 -11.58
N VAL A 58 -19.28 -4.88 -10.36
CA VAL A 58 -18.94 -6.28 -10.01
C VAL A 58 -20.06 -7.21 -10.48
N SER A 59 -21.32 -6.85 -10.19
CA SER A 59 -22.50 -7.62 -10.64
C SER A 59 -22.65 -7.62 -12.16
N ALA A 60 -22.51 -6.47 -12.83
CA ALA A 60 -22.63 -6.35 -14.29
C ALA A 60 -21.58 -7.14 -15.05
N LYS A 61 -20.39 -7.29 -14.49
CA LYS A 61 -19.28 -8.09 -15.04
C LYS A 61 -19.34 -9.57 -14.64
N GLY A 62 -20.34 -9.98 -13.86
CA GLY A 62 -20.54 -11.36 -13.43
C GLY A 62 -19.49 -11.84 -12.40
N TRP A 63 -18.84 -10.94 -11.69
CA TRP A 63 -17.90 -11.30 -10.63
C TRP A 63 -18.62 -11.61 -9.34
N ALA A 64 -18.07 -12.53 -8.57
CA ALA A 64 -18.57 -12.83 -7.24
C ALA A 64 -18.15 -11.75 -6.24
N ALA A 65 -19.12 -11.21 -5.52
CA ALA A 65 -18.88 -10.35 -4.36
C ALA A 65 -19.62 -10.91 -3.14
N ARG A 66 -18.92 -10.99 -2.03
CA ARG A 66 -19.51 -11.40 -0.75
C ARG A 66 -19.77 -10.17 0.11
N PRO A 67 -20.99 -9.95 0.63
CA PRO A 67 -21.24 -8.87 1.56
C PRO A 67 -20.44 -9.09 2.85
N VAL A 68 -20.01 -8.01 3.47
CA VAL A 68 -19.30 -8.02 4.75
C VAL A 68 -19.80 -6.88 5.65
N THR A 69 -19.97 -7.18 6.94
CA THR A 69 -20.02 -6.19 8.01
C THR A 69 -18.73 -6.36 8.79
N SER A 70 -17.90 -5.32 8.80
CA SER A 70 -16.61 -5.36 9.46
C SER A 70 -16.79 -5.23 10.97
N THR A 71 -16.07 -6.06 11.69
CA THR A 71 -15.90 -5.95 13.15
C THR A 71 -14.50 -5.48 13.52
N ASP A 72 -13.68 -5.09 12.54
CA ASP A 72 -12.36 -4.47 12.77
C ASP A 72 -12.52 -3.06 13.40
N PRO A 73 -11.48 -2.46 14.01
CA PRO A 73 -11.55 -1.08 14.46
C PRO A 73 -12.02 -0.14 13.35
N GLY A 74 -12.92 0.78 13.69
CA GLY A 74 -13.60 1.64 12.71
C GLY A 74 -14.86 1.02 12.12
N GLU A 75 -15.04 -0.29 12.23
CA GLU A 75 -16.23 -1.02 11.73
C GLU A 75 -16.49 -0.79 10.23
N GLY A 76 -17.77 -0.69 9.84
CA GLY A 76 -18.19 -0.45 8.48
C GLY A 76 -18.85 -1.65 7.82
N HIS A 77 -19.39 -1.42 6.63
CA HIS A 77 -20.05 -2.45 5.82
C HIS A 77 -19.57 -2.40 4.38
N GLY A 78 -19.65 -3.49 3.66
CA GLY A 78 -19.13 -3.48 2.32
C GLY A 78 -19.21 -4.80 1.57
N ILE A 79 -18.22 -5.02 0.74
CA ILE A 79 -18.05 -6.26 -0.03
C ILE A 79 -16.60 -6.74 -0.01
N ILE A 80 -16.47 -8.03 -0.22
CA ILE A 80 -15.20 -8.71 -0.48
C ILE A 80 -15.24 -9.18 -1.94
N VAL A 81 -14.19 -8.85 -2.68
CA VAL A 81 -13.99 -9.26 -4.07
C VAL A 81 -12.67 -10.03 -4.14
N GLU A 82 -12.68 -11.17 -4.80
CA GLU A 82 -11.48 -11.94 -5.08
C GLU A 82 -11.04 -11.66 -6.52
N LEU A 83 -9.83 -11.16 -6.68
CA LEU A 83 -9.21 -10.95 -7.98
C LEU A 83 -8.73 -12.28 -8.57
N PRO A 84 -8.47 -12.35 -9.89
CA PRO A 84 -7.66 -13.44 -10.44
C PRO A 84 -6.40 -13.65 -9.60
N GLU A 85 -5.93 -14.88 -9.51
CA GLU A 85 -4.78 -15.30 -8.67
C GLU A 85 -5.01 -15.27 -7.16
N GLY A 86 -6.27 -15.04 -6.70
CA GLY A 86 -6.64 -15.21 -5.29
C GLY A 86 -6.39 -13.97 -4.39
N THR A 87 -5.99 -12.83 -4.94
CA THR A 87 -5.86 -11.60 -4.15
C THR A 87 -7.21 -11.11 -3.67
N ILE A 88 -7.37 -10.94 -2.36
CA ILE A 88 -8.63 -10.52 -1.73
C ILE A 88 -8.63 -9.03 -1.47
N LEU A 89 -9.59 -8.31 -2.05
CA LEU A 89 -9.86 -6.91 -1.78
C LEU A 89 -11.16 -6.75 -1.00
N ARG A 90 -11.15 -5.85 -0.02
CA ARG A 90 -12.34 -5.44 0.75
C ARG A 90 -12.63 -3.97 0.44
N PHE A 91 -13.88 -3.65 0.22
CA PHE A 91 -14.37 -2.28 0.07
C PHE A 91 -15.33 -2.00 1.21
N LEU A 92 -14.99 -1.04 2.07
CA LEU A 92 -15.79 -0.71 3.25
C LEU A 92 -16.23 0.75 3.21
N ALA A 93 -17.51 0.96 3.44
CA ALA A 93 -18.13 2.27 3.69
C ALA A 93 -18.61 2.38 5.14
N GLY A 94 -18.88 3.60 5.60
CA GLY A 94 -19.35 3.87 6.95
C GLY A 94 -18.32 3.57 8.03
N THR A 95 -17.03 3.55 7.69
CA THR A 95 -15.96 3.36 8.67
C THR A 95 -15.76 4.64 9.49
N SER A 96 -15.56 4.47 10.80
CA SER A 96 -15.25 5.58 11.69
C SER A 96 -13.76 5.90 11.68
N GLU A 97 -13.43 7.18 11.67
CA GLU A 97 -12.07 7.66 11.87
C GLU A 97 -11.75 7.82 13.37
N VAL A 98 -10.47 7.92 13.68
CA VAL A 98 -9.96 8.24 15.01
C VAL A 98 -9.20 9.56 14.98
N GLU A 99 -9.00 10.17 16.16
CA GLU A 99 -8.19 11.38 16.24
C GLU A 99 -6.74 11.09 15.81
N ALA A 100 -6.20 11.97 14.96
CA ALA A 100 -4.79 11.91 14.58
C ALA A 100 -3.90 12.19 15.80
N ILE A 101 -2.75 11.53 15.85
CA ILE A 101 -1.77 11.73 16.92
C ILE A 101 -0.53 12.42 16.38
N GLU A 102 0.15 13.19 17.21
CA GLU A 102 1.39 13.85 16.81
C GLU A 102 2.48 12.81 16.47
N GLY A 103 2.97 12.86 15.25
CA GLY A 103 3.85 11.81 14.69
C GLY A 103 5.30 11.93 15.09
N PHE A 104 5.82 13.15 15.11
CA PHE A 104 7.22 13.42 15.39
C PHE A 104 7.41 14.41 16.52
N SER A 105 8.26 14.03 17.46
CA SER A 105 8.78 14.95 18.48
C SER A 105 10.29 15.13 18.29
N LYS A 106 10.78 16.38 18.34
CA LYS A 106 12.21 16.66 18.34
C LYS A 106 12.97 15.98 19.48
N ALA A 107 12.26 15.62 20.55
CA ALA A 107 12.82 14.90 21.70
C ALA A 107 12.92 13.38 21.45
N SER A 108 12.14 12.83 20.51
CA SER A 108 12.18 11.44 20.12
C SER A 108 12.86 11.30 18.77
N LYS A 109 13.84 10.40 18.65
CA LYS A 109 14.43 10.05 17.34
C LYS A 109 13.50 9.19 16.49
N ARG A 110 12.47 8.61 17.13
CA ARG A 110 11.50 7.73 16.48
C ARG A 110 10.61 8.54 15.57
N VAL A 111 10.44 8.06 14.36
CA VAL A 111 9.44 8.52 13.39
C VAL A 111 8.32 7.48 13.30
N SER A 112 7.14 7.93 12.93
CA SER A 112 5.97 7.07 12.82
C SER A 112 5.30 7.28 11.46
N PRO A 113 4.87 6.21 10.78
CA PRO A 113 4.08 6.32 9.57
C PRO A 113 2.75 7.04 9.82
N VAL A 114 2.28 7.78 8.82
CA VAL A 114 0.97 8.45 8.86
C VAL A 114 -0.14 7.48 8.49
N LYS A 115 0.04 6.80 7.34
CA LYS A 115 -0.94 5.86 6.77
C LYS A 115 -0.26 4.84 5.87
N LEU A 116 -1.02 3.89 5.32
CA LEU A 116 -0.59 3.13 4.14
C LEU A 116 -0.69 4.04 2.91
N THR A 117 0.35 4.03 2.08
CA THR A 117 0.30 4.67 0.77
C THR A 117 -0.13 3.69 -0.31
N HIS A 118 0.46 2.50 -0.34
CA HIS A 118 0.10 1.46 -1.30
C HIS A 118 0.49 0.06 -0.83
N VAL A 119 -0.07 -0.94 -1.52
CA VAL A 119 0.30 -2.35 -1.37
C VAL A 119 0.63 -2.90 -2.75
N VAL A 120 1.74 -3.60 -2.89
CA VAL A 120 2.16 -4.20 -4.16
C VAL A 120 2.08 -5.72 -4.05
N PHE A 121 1.54 -6.35 -5.09
CA PHE A 121 1.44 -7.79 -5.22
C PHE A 121 2.31 -8.29 -6.37
N ASN A 122 2.98 -9.41 -6.15
CA ASN A 122 3.54 -10.20 -7.23
C ASN A 122 2.41 -10.91 -7.98
N SER A 123 2.52 -11.00 -9.30
CA SER A 123 1.51 -11.60 -10.17
C SER A 123 2.18 -12.36 -11.30
N ALA A 124 1.63 -13.49 -11.68
CA ALA A 124 2.03 -14.20 -12.90
C ALA A 124 1.56 -13.45 -14.15
N ASP A 125 0.46 -12.70 -14.07
CA ASP A 125 -0.05 -11.83 -15.14
C ASP A 125 -0.52 -10.48 -14.59
N ALA A 126 0.42 -9.54 -14.46
CA ALA A 126 0.16 -8.20 -13.94
C ALA A 126 -0.80 -7.39 -14.84
N GLU A 127 -0.80 -7.61 -16.15
CA GLU A 127 -1.74 -6.95 -17.08
C GLU A 127 -3.16 -7.46 -16.88
N LEU A 128 -3.35 -8.76 -16.68
CA LEU A 128 -4.65 -9.34 -16.36
C LEU A 128 -5.23 -8.68 -15.10
N LEU A 129 -4.43 -8.53 -14.05
CA LEU A 129 -4.88 -7.88 -12.81
C LEU A 129 -5.15 -6.39 -13.00
N GLY A 130 -4.29 -5.67 -13.74
CA GLY A 130 -4.51 -4.26 -14.09
C GLY A 130 -5.84 -4.06 -14.82
N HIS A 131 -6.10 -4.83 -15.86
CA HIS A 131 -7.39 -4.79 -16.59
C HIS A 131 -8.57 -5.20 -15.72
N ALA A 132 -8.40 -6.20 -14.86
CA ALA A 132 -9.47 -6.67 -14.00
C ALA A 132 -9.94 -5.55 -13.04
N VAL A 133 -9.02 -4.82 -12.40
CA VAL A 133 -9.37 -3.75 -11.47
C VAL A 133 -9.91 -2.50 -12.19
N GLU A 134 -9.45 -2.19 -13.41
CA GLU A 134 -10.04 -1.12 -14.23
C GLU A 134 -11.48 -1.46 -14.61
N ASP A 135 -11.69 -2.64 -15.16
CA ASP A 135 -12.98 -3.06 -15.70
C ASP A 135 -14.06 -3.24 -14.63
N VAL A 136 -13.67 -3.76 -13.46
CA VAL A 136 -14.62 -4.22 -12.44
C VAL A 136 -14.73 -3.24 -11.27
N LEU A 137 -13.62 -2.60 -10.88
CA LEU A 137 -13.56 -1.80 -9.64
C LEU A 137 -13.48 -0.29 -9.89
N ASP A 138 -13.45 0.17 -11.13
CA ASP A 138 -13.28 1.56 -11.52
C ASP A 138 -11.94 2.17 -11.09
N PHE A 139 -10.96 1.33 -10.85
CA PHE A 139 -9.60 1.79 -10.69
C PHE A 139 -9.03 2.23 -12.03
N ARG A 140 -7.95 2.98 -12.02
CA ARG A 140 -7.29 3.43 -13.25
C ARG A 140 -5.83 3.03 -13.25
N VAL A 141 -5.36 2.49 -14.35
CA VAL A 141 -3.92 2.29 -14.55
C VAL A 141 -3.29 3.68 -14.73
N SER A 142 -2.32 3.98 -13.88
CA SER A 142 -1.52 5.20 -13.98
C SER A 142 -0.35 5.00 -14.91
N ASP A 143 0.42 3.95 -14.68
CA ASP A 143 1.60 3.65 -15.48
C ASP A 143 1.82 2.17 -15.67
N ARG A 144 2.49 1.85 -16.77
CA ARG A 144 3.07 0.55 -17.05
C ARG A 144 4.59 0.69 -17.18
N THR A 145 5.28 -0.25 -16.59
CA THR A 145 6.71 -0.48 -16.86
C THR A 145 6.89 -1.89 -17.42
N ARG A 146 8.11 -2.26 -17.78
CA ARG A 146 8.40 -3.65 -18.20
C ARG A 146 8.11 -4.66 -17.09
N GLY A 147 8.16 -4.23 -15.83
CA GLY A 147 8.02 -5.10 -14.66
C GLY A 147 6.74 -4.91 -13.84
N MET A 148 5.99 -3.82 -14.03
CA MET A 148 4.90 -3.46 -13.13
C MET A 148 3.75 -2.75 -13.84
N VAL A 149 2.54 -2.91 -13.29
CA VAL A 149 1.34 -2.12 -13.59
C VAL A 149 0.93 -1.37 -12.33
N PHE A 150 0.92 -0.04 -12.37
CA PHE A 150 0.57 0.85 -11.26
C PHE A 150 -0.89 1.29 -11.38
N VAL A 151 -1.65 1.19 -10.30
CA VAL A 151 -3.10 1.40 -10.31
C VAL A 151 -3.52 2.34 -9.19
N ARG A 152 -4.39 3.30 -9.51
CA ARG A 152 -4.95 4.27 -8.56
C ARG A 152 -6.46 4.10 -8.38
N CYS A 153 -6.94 4.41 -7.18
CA CYS A 153 -8.37 4.56 -6.86
C CYS A 153 -8.74 6.00 -6.47
N ASN A 154 -7.77 6.91 -6.44
CA ASN A 154 -7.94 8.33 -6.10
C ASN A 154 -6.92 9.19 -6.89
N ASP A 155 -6.59 10.38 -6.41
CA ASP A 155 -5.61 11.29 -7.03
C ASP A 155 -4.14 10.93 -6.79
N SER A 156 -3.83 9.98 -5.91
CA SER A 156 -2.46 9.47 -5.78
C SER A 156 -2.12 8.61 -6.98
N HIS A 157 -0.89 8.73 -7.47
CA HIS A 157 -0.43 7.99 -8.65
C HIS A 157 -0.72 6.48 -8.56
N HIS A 158 -0.57 5.89 -7.39
CA HIS A 158 -0.96 4.50 -7.17
C HIS A 158 -1.37 4.24 -5.72
N SER A 159 -2.35 3.37 -5.56
CA SER A 159 -2.81 2.81 -4.29
C SER A 159 -2.49 1.32 -4.21
N THR A 160 -2.31 0.68 -5.36
CA THR A 160 -1.81 -0.68 -5.50
C THR A 160 -1.00 -0.80 -6.79
N ALA A 161 -0.16 -1.83 -6.88
CA ALA A 161 0.51 -2.19 -8.10
C ALA A 161 0.69 -3.71 -8.19
N PHE A 162 0.84 -4.19 -9.42
CA PHE A 162 1.09 -5.59 -9.73
C PHE A 162 2.46 -5.73 -10.36
N ALA A 163 3.36 -6.43 -9.69
CA ALA A 163 4.71 -6.71 -10.16
C ALA A 163 4.75 -8.06 -10.88
N ARG A 164 5.34 -8.10 -12.07
CA ARG A 164 5.50 -9.33 -12.84
C ARG A 164 6.44 -10.29 -12.11
N ALA A 165 5.92 -11.45 -11.73
CA ALA A 165 6.66 -12.53 -11.10
C ALA A 165 6.12 -13.88 -11.63
N GLY A 166 6.75 -14.97 -11.33
CA GLY A 166 6.24 -16.30 -11.73
C GLY A 166 5.15 -16.85 -10.80
N PHE A 167 4.66 -16.06 -9.84
CA PHE A 167 3.76 -16.47 -8.77
C PHE A 167 3.02 -15.27 -8.17
N ALA A 168 1.88 -15.54 -7.52
CA ALA A 168 1.12 -14.54 -6.76
C ALA A 168 1.59 -14.53 -5.30
N SER A 169 1.89 -13.36 -4.76
CA SER A 169 2.20 -13.16 -3.34
C SER A 169 2.19 -11.66 -2.99
N LEU A 170 2.36 -11.33 -1.71
CA LEU A 170 2.69 -9.97 -1.32
C LEU A 170 4.11 -9.64 -1.81
N ASN A 171 4.28 -8.51 -2.50
CA ASN A 171 5.59 -7.95 -2.83
C ASN A 171 6.07 -7.05 -1.70
N HIS A 172 5.32 -5.99 -1.40
CA HIS A 172 5.61 -5.11 -0.26
C HIS A 172 4.38 -4.31 0.20
N VAL A 173 4.51 -3.76 1.40
CA VAL A 173 3.58 -2.79 1.99
C VAL A 173 4.31 -1.48 2.20
N ALA A 174 3.77 -0.38 1.69
CA ALA A 174 4.37 0.95 1.81
C ALA A 174 3.62 1.83 2.81
N PHE A 175 4.38 2.40 3.73
CA PHE A 175 3.91 3.34 4.75
C PHE A 175 4.31 4.76 4.38
N GLU A 176 3.33 5.67 4.36
CA GLU A 176 3.58 7.08 4.14
C GLU A 176 4.21 7.72 5.38
N MET A 177 5.33 8.39 5.16
CA MET A 177 6.01 9.24 6.12
C MET A 177 5.64 10.70 5.85
N ASP A 178 5.69 11.57 6.87
CA ASP A 178 5.28 12.96 6.75
C ASP A 178 5.97 13.70 5.58
N ASP A 179 7.27 13.50 5.45
CA ASP A 179 8.10 14.16 4.44
C ASP A 179 9.43 13.43 4.19
N LEU A 180 10.28 14.00 3.34
CA LEU A 180 11.62 13.49 3.06
C LEU A 180 12.49 13.41 4.32
N ASP A 181 12.43 14.42 5.20
CA ASP A 181 13.21 14.41 6.44
C ASP A 181 12.77 13.26 7.35
N ALA A 182 11.48 12.97 7.42
CA ALA A 182 10.94 11.83 8.17
C ALA A 182 11.42 10.49 7.60
N VAL A 183 11.48 10.32 6.28
CA VAL A 183 12.08 9.12 5.65
C VAL A 183 13.56 9.00 6.03
N MET A 184 14.34 10.07 5.93
CA MET A 184 15.77 10.04 6.23
C MET A 184 16.05 9.78 7.72
N ARG A 185 15.24 10.37 8.63
CA ARG A 185 15.30 10.06 10.06
C ARG A 185 14.89 8.61 10.35
N GLY A 186 13.87 8.12 9.65
CA GLY A 186 13.45 6.73 9.70
C GLY A 186 14.58 5.78 9.33
N ILE A 187 15.34 6.08 8.27
CA ILE A 187 16.54 5.31 7.89
C ILE A 187 17.59 5.28 9.00
N GLY A 188 17.86 6.43 9.61
CA GLY A 188 18.79 6.51 10.75
C GLY A 188 18.32 5.67 11.93
N TRP A 189 17.04 5.81 12.29
CA TRP A 189 16.42 5.05 13.37
C TRP A 189 16.45 3.54 13.10
N MET A 190 16.11 3.11 11.89
CA MET A 190 16.15 1.69 11.49
C MET A 190 17.55 1.12 11.61
N ARG A 191 18.58 1.86 11.16
CA ARG A 191 19.99 1.45 11.28
C ARG A 191 20.42 1.32 12.75
N ASP A 192 20.04 2.27 13.60
CA ASP A 192 20.34 2.25 15.05
C ASP A 192 19.72 1.01 15.73
N ASN A 193 18.65 0.45 15.14
CA ASN A 193 17.97 -0.77 15.60
C ASN A 193 18.35 -2.04 14.81
N GLY A 194 19.41 -2.00 14.00
CA GLY A 194 19.94 -3.17 13.31
C GLY A 194 19.32 -3.47 11.94
N PHE A 195 18.51 -2.57 11.38
CA PHE A 195 17.87 -2.71 10.09
C PHE A 195 18.44 -1.71 9.07
N ALA A 196 19.40 -2.14 8.26
CA ALA A 196 19.83 -1.35 7.11
C ALA A 196 18.81 -1.45 5.97
N PRO A 197 18.64 -0.38 5.15
CA PRO A 197 17.83 -0.50 3.95
C PRO A 197 18.33 -1.63 3.05
N ALA A 198 17.42 -2.46 2.57
CA ALA A 198 17.72 -3.45 1.54
C ALA A 198 17.83 -2.78 0.16
N TRP A 199 17.08 -1.67 -0.01
CA TRP A 199 17.13 -0.81 -1.19
C TRP A 199 16.74 0.62 -0.81
N GLY A 200 17.48 1.60 -1.32
CA GLY A 200 17.27 3.03 -1.03
C GLY A 200 18.26 3.61 -0.01
N PRO A 201 18.14 4.91 0.33
CA PRO A 201 17.08 5.80 -0.16
C PRO A 201 17.20 6.05 -1.67
N GLY A 202 16.06 6.35 -2.30
CA GLY A 202 16.00 6.66 -3.70
C GLY A 202 14.68 7.34 -4.07
N ARG A 203 14.54 7.68 -5.36
CA ARG A 203 13.30 8.21 -5.93
C ARG A 203 12.87 7.35 -7.11
N HIS A 204 11.60 6.91 -7.08
CA HIS A 204 11.03 6.15 -8.18
C HIS A 204 10.83 6.99 -9.45
N GLY A 205 10.78 6.35 -10.62
CA GLY A 205 10.30 6.96 -11.85
C GLY A 205 8.76 7.08 -11.81
N PRO A 206 8.02 5.96 -11.98
CA PRO A 206 6.57 5.96 -11.82
C PRO A 206 6.17 6.36 -10.40
N GLY A 207 5.28 7.35 -10.29
CA GLY A 207 4.78 7.86 -9.02
C GLY A 207 5.70 8.84 -8.29
N ASP A 208 6.93 9.05 -8.78
CA ASP A 208 7.90 10.05 -8.29
C ASP A 208 8.09 10.07 -6.76
N ASN A 209 7.78 8.98 -6.06
CA ASN A 209 7.89 8.91 -4.61
C ASN A 209 9.32 8.59 -4.14
N VAL A 210 9.68 9.16 -3.00
CA VAL A 210 10.89 8.78 -2.25
C VAL A 210 10.65 7.48 -1.53
N TYR A 211 11.66 6.64 -1.45
CA TYR A 211 11.54 5.32 -0.83
C TYR A 211 12.76 4.87 -0.04
N ALA A 212 12.51 3.97 0.90
CA ALA A 212 13.51 3.11 1.53
C ALA A 212 12.85 1.77 1.90
N TYR A 213 13.41 0.67 1.40
CA TYR A 213 12.88 -0.68 1.58
C TYR A 213 13.63 -1.45 2.65
N TYR A 214 12.92 -2.27 3.39
CA TYR A 214 13.45 -3.12 4.45
C TYR A 214 12.84 -4.51 4.38
N ILE A 215 13.62 -5.51 4.69
CA ILE A 215 13.13 -6.87 4.91
C ILE A 215 12.77 -7.01 6.38
N ALA A 216 11.49 -7.22 6.67
CA ALA A 216 11.03 -7.44 8.03
C ALA A 216 11.48 -8.82 8.53
N PRO A 217 11.76 -8.99 9.84
CA PRO A 217 12.21 -10.26 10.38
C PRO A 217 11.16 -11.39 10.29
N PHE A 218 9.93 -11.05 9.97
CA PHE A 218 8.82 -11.98 9.71
C PHE A 218 8.49 -12.12 8.20
N GLY A 219 9.45 -11.81 7.31
CA GLY A 219 9.42 -12.10 5.88
C GLY A 219 9.04 -10.93 4.96
N PRO A 220 7.92 -10.23 5.14
CA PRO A 220 7.47 -9.20 4.20
C PRO A 220 8.45 -8.05 4.00
N VAL A 221 8.46 -7.51 2.78
CA VAL A 221 9.17 -6.26 2.49
C VAL A 221 8.28 -5.08 2.89
N ILE A 222 8.88 -4.11 3.57
CA ILE A 222 8.24 -2.88 4.03
C ILE A 222 8.97 -1.69 3.43
N GLU A 223 8.19 -0.73 2.93
CA GLU A 223 8.68 0.53 2.39
C GLU A 223 8.30 1.70 3.31
N TYR A 224 9.25 2.57 3.63
CA TYR A 224 8.97 3.94 4.01
C TYR A 224 8.93 4.78 2.76
N SER A 225 7.82 5.49 2.54
CA SER A 225 7.57 6.26 1.33
C SER A 225 7.05 7.65 1.65
N THR A 226 7.30 8.61 0.78
CA THR A 226 6.71 9.95 0.85
C THR A 226 6.65 10.58 -0.53
N ALA A 227 5.89 11.66 -0.65
CA ALA A 227 5.79 12.46 -1.87
C ALA A 227 5.31 11.66 -3.10
N VAL A 228 4.40 10.70 -2.91
CA VAL A 228 3.74 10.05 -4.05
C VAL A 228 3.04 11.12 -4.89
N GLU A 229 3.33 11.12 -6.20
CA GLU A 229 2.77 12.07 -7.14
C GLU A 229 1.23 12.13 -7.07
N LYS A 230 0.69 13.35 -7.13
CA LYS A 230 -0.75 13.57 -7.29
C LYS A 230 -1.04 13.81 -8.77
N VAL A 231 -1.87 12.97 -9.32
CA VAL A 231 -2.18 12.96 -10.75
C VAL A 231 -3.59 13.47 -11.03
N PRO A 232 -3.77 14.27 -12.10
CA PRO A 232 -5.10 14.75 -12.48
C PRO A 232 -5.98 13.62 -13.03
N ALA A 233 -7.28 13.88 -13.14
CA ALA A 233 -8.23 12.89 -13.63
C ALA A 233 -7.96 12.44 -15.08
N ASP A 234 -7.38 13.32 -15.89
CA ASP A 234 -7.00 13.10 -17.29
C ASP A 234 -5.52 12.73 -17.47
N TYR A 235 -4.88 12.25 -16.40
CA TYR A 235 -3.50 11.78 -16.43
C TYR A 235 -3.28 10.76 -17.56
N ARG A 236 -2.29 11.04 -18.42
CA ARG A 236 -1.91 10.12 -19.49
C ARG A 236 -1.15 8.93 -18.90
N THR A 237 -1.66 7.76 -19.08
CA THR A 237 -0.95 6.53 -18.69
C THR A 237 0.41 6.46 -19.36
N GLY A 238 1.46 6.31 -18.56
CA GLY A 238 2.81 6.06 -19.04
C GLY A 238 2.97 4.62 -19.48
N GLU A 239 3.69 4.44 -20.59
CA GLU A 239 4.00 3.14 -21.16
C GLU A 239 5.46 2.75 -20.90
N PRO A 240 5.87 1.48 -21.06
CA PRO A 240 7.20 1.02 -20.70
C PRO A 240 8.37 1.80 -21.29
N ASP A 241 8.20 2.37 -22.48
CA ASP A 241 9.25 3.13 -23.17
C ASP A 241 9.32 4.61 -22.73
N ASP A 242 8.34 5.08 -21.97
CA ASP A 242 8.37 6.43 -21.36
C ASP A 242 9.35 6.49 -20.17
N TRP A 243 9.70 5.34 -19.58
CA TRP A 243 10.46 5.27 -18.34
C TRP A 243 11.94 5.03 -18.60
N THR A 244 12.77 5.98 -18.17
CA THR A 244 14.24 5.91 -18.23
C THR A 244 14.83 6.20 -16.86
N TRP A 245 16.00 5.62 -16.61
CA TRP A 245 16.77 5.80 -15.38
C TRP A 245 18.16 6.32 -15.70
N PRO A 246 18.85 6.98 -14.75
CA PRO A 246 20.26 7.29 -14.88
C PRO A 246 21.08 6.04 -15.22
N GLU A 247 22.16 6.20 -15.96
CA GLU A 247 22.99 5.09 -16.40
C GLU A 247 23.47 4.23 -15.23
N ASN A 248 23.24 2.92 -15.31
CA ASN A 248 23.59 1.93 -14.28
C ASN A 248 22.92 2.17 -12.90
N ARG A 249 21.78 2.86 -12.87
CA ARG A 249 20.98 3.12 -11.68
C ARG A 249 19.53 2.67 -11.87
N ILE A 250 18.87 2.47 -10.78
CA ILE A 250 17.45 2.06 -10.76
C ILE A 250 16.57 3.03 -9.97
N ASP A 251 17.12 4.16 -9.57
CA ASP A 251 16.40 5.29 -8.99
C ASP A 251 16.74 6.59 -9.74
N GLN A 252 15.82 7.57 -9.70
CA GLN A 252 15.96 8.83 -10.45
C GLN A 252 17.03 9.76 -9.89
N TRP A 253 17.41 9.62 -8.63
CA TRP A 253 18.51 10.37 -8.04
C TRP A 253 19.90 9.81 -8.40
N GLY A 254 19.94 8.54 -8.83
CA GLY A 254 21.19 7.87 -9.18
C GLY A 254 22.08 7.55 -7.98
N ILE A 255 21.51 7.41 -6.79
CA ILE A 255 22.25 7.20 -5.54
C ILE A 255 22.03 5.83 -4.91
N SER A 256 21.04 5.09 -5.38
CA SER A 256 20.69 3.77 -4.85
C SER A 256 20.89 2.69 -5.90
N ASP A 257 21.62 1.66 -5.52
CA ASP A 257 21.72 0.40 -6.25
C ASP A 257 20.79 -0.62 -5.60
N LYS A 258 20.22 -1.52 -6.40
CA LYS A 258 19.37 -2.60 -5.91
C LYS A 258 20.18 -3.84 -5.59
#